data_6dd40a8b5bd7fa8caae1e734b2d40527
#
_entry.id   6dd40a8b5bd7fa8caae1e734b2d40527
#
_cell.length_a   1.000
_cell.length_b   1.000
_cell.length_c   1.000
_cell.angle_alpha   90.00
_cell.angle_beta   90.00
_cell.angle_gamma   90.00
#
_symmetry.space_group_name_H-M   'P 1'
#
loop_
_entity.id
_entity.type
_entity.pdbx_description
1 polymer ?
#
loop_
_entity_poly.entity_id
_entity_poly.type
_entity_poly.pdbx_seq_one_letter_code
_entity_poly.pdbx_strand_id
1 'polypeptide(L)'
;NGWEDKTYIRQRVWGMDQVKEEVKQWTPDEVERVTGVPGSQVERVARSLANNRPFTIIWCMGGTQHHIGNNNTRAYCIMQLALGNIGKAGGGANIFRGHCNVQGATDVGPNCHTLPGYYGLSEGAWRHWARVWDVDYDYLKGRFDSAEYDAGGGKMSSPMNIAGMPVSRWIDGILEDPANLSQRDNTRAVFFQGHAVNSQTRGPDMKEA
;
A
#
# COMPACT_ATOMS: atom_id res chain seq x y z
N ASN A 1 -17.48 25.54 5.75
CA ASN A 1 -17.36 26.31 7.00
C ASN A 1 -16.21 27.33 6.99
N GLY A 2 -15.33 27.30 5.97
CA GLY A 2 -14.22 28.24 5.83
C GLY A 2 -13.07 28.00 6.82
N TRP A 3 -12.94 26.78 7.32
CA TRP A 3 -11.89 26.41 8.28
C TRP A 3 -10.59 25.95 7.62
N GLU A 4 -10.61 25.74 6.32
CA GLU A 4 -9.46 25.36 5.54
C GLU A 4 -8.34 26.41 5.55
N ASP A 5 -7.09 25.99 5.40
CA ASP A 5 -5.94 26.89 5.23
C ASP A 5 -5.84 27.33 3.77
N LYS A 6 -6.51 28.44 3.44
CA LYS A 6 -6.56 28.98 2.07
C LYS A 6 -5.18 29.34 1.52
N THR A 7 -4.28 29.79 2.36
CA THR A 7 -2.91 30.17 1.94
C THR A 7 -2.10 28.93 1.59
N TYR A 8 -2.15 27.93 2.45
CA TYR A 8 -1.49 26.66 2.19
C TYR A 8 -2.03 25.97 0.94
N ILE A 9 -3.36 25.91 0.79
CA ILE A 9 -4.02 25.32 -0.38
C ILE A 9 -3.54 25.99 -1.66
N ARG A 10 -3.57 27.32 -1.70
CA ARG A 10 -3.13 28.07 -2.90
C ARG A 10 -1.67 27.82 -3.28
N GLN A 11 -0.81 27.58 -2.30
CA GLN A 11 0.64 27.43 -2.52
C GLN A 11 1.07 25.98 -2.77
N ARG A 12 0.35 25.00 -2.22
CA ARG A 12 0.85 23.63 -2.10
C ARG A 12 -0.11 22.54 -2.58
N VAL A 13 -1.37 22.89 -2.87
CA VAL A 13 -2.38 21.88 -3.17
C VAL A 13 -2.99 22.16 -4.54
N TRP A 14 -3.02 21.14 -5.36
CA TRP A 14 -3.73 21.15 -6.64
C TRP A 14 -5.01 20.33 -6.54
N GLY A 15 -6.09 20.77 -7.22
CA GLY A 15 -7.35 20.01 -7.28
C GLY A 15 -8.28 20.16 -6.07
N MET A 16 -8.04 21.08 -5.14
CA MET A 16 -8.90 21.26 -3.96
C MET A 16 -10.33 21.67 -4.32
N ASP A 17 -10.53 22.37 -5.42
CA ASP A 17 -11.88 22.77 -5.86
C ASP A 17 -12.70 21.56 -6.32
N GLN A 18 -12.05 20.58 -6.94
CA GLN A 18 -12.68 19.30 -7.29
C GLN A 18 -13.08 18.52 -6.04
N VAL A 19 -12.22 18.49 -5.02
CA VAL A 19 -12.57 17.88 -3.72
C VAL A 19 -13.75 18.58 -3.08
N LYS A 20 -13.80 19.91 -3.09
CA LYS A 20 -14.92 20.68 -2.56
C LYS A 20 -16.23 20.37 -3.27
N GLU A 21 -16.18 20.17 -4.57
CA GLU A 21 -17.36 19.79 -5.34
C GLU A 21 -17.84 18.40 -4.97
N GLU A 22 -16.93 17.44 -4.92
CA GLU A 22 -17.23 16.04 -4.61
C GLU A 22 -17.81 15.86 -3.20
N VAL A 23 -17.33 16.59 -2.21
CA VAL A 23 -17.83 16.45 -0.83
C VAL A 23 -19.15 17.17 -0.56
N LYS A 24 -19.71 17.92 -1.47
CA LYS A 24 -21.00 18.61 -1.27
C LYS A 24 -22.16 17.65 -0.99
N GLN A 25 -22.14 16.48 -1.60
CA GLN A 25 -23.13 15.44 -1.36
C GLN A 25 -23.09 14.86 0.07
N TRP A 26 -21.95 14.98 0.74
CA TRP A 26 -21.74 14.44 2.08
C TRP A 26 -22.10 15.47 3.16
N THR A 27 -23.39 15.80 3.23
CA THR A 27 -23.90 16.64 4.32
C THR A 27 -23.83 15.90 5.65
N PRO A 28 -23.83 16.60 6.80
CA PRO A 28 -23.88 15.94 8.11
C PRO A 28 -24.99 14.91 8.24
N ASP A 29 -26.20 15.21 7.70
CA ASP A 29 -27.34 14.29 7.73
C ASP A 29 -27.09 13.05 6.85
N GLU A 30 -26.50 13.24 5.68
CA GLU A 30 -26.17 12.11 4.80
C GLU A 30 -25.05 11.23 5.40
N VAL A 31 -24.06 11.83 6.04
CA VAL A 31 -23.02 11.09 6.77
C VAL A 31 -23.64 10.29 7.91
N GLU A 32 -24.55 10.87 8.70
CA GLU A 32 -25.28 10.19 9.77
C GLU A 32 -26.09 9.02 9.21
N ARG A 33 -26.83 9.23 8.13
CA ARG A 33 -27.63 8.19 7.48
C ARG A 33 -26.79 6.99 7.04
N VAL A 34 -25.61 7.23 6.48
CA VAL A 34 -24.76 6.17 5.92
C VAL A 34 -23.92 5.47 7.01
N THR A 35 -23.41 6.23 7.98
CA THR A 35 -22.43 5.73 8.94
C THR A 35 -23.01 5.44 10.34
N GLY A 36 -24.17 5.99 10.66
CA GLY A 36 -24.74 6.00 11.99
C GLY A 36 -24.04 6.94 12.99
N VAL A 37 -23.06 7.71 12.53
CA VAL A 37 -22.37 8.71 13.36
C VAL A 37 -23.16 10.02 13.32
N PRO A 38 -23.60 10.56 14.48
CA PRO A 38 -24.36 11.80 14.51
C PRO A 38 -23.66 12.95 13.80
N GLY A 39 -24.35 13.66 12.93
CA GLY A 39 -23.81 14.78 12.15
C GLY A 39 -23.21 15.88 13.05
N SER A 40 -23.83 16.13 14.20
CA SER A 40 -23.30 17.05 15.22
C SER A 40 -21.94 16.61 15.80
N GLN A 41 -21.70 15.30 15.89
CA GLN A 41 -20.41 14.76 16.33
C GLN A 41 -19.34 14.98 15.24
N VAL A 42 -19.69 14.73 13.98
CA VAL A 42 -18.79 14.99 12.84
C VAL A 42 -18.37 16.45 12.82
N GLU A 43 -19.31 17.37 12.95
CA GLU A 43 -19.01 18.81 12.98
C GLU A 43 -18.13 19.19 14.18
N ARG A 44 -18.41 18.67 15.37
CA ARG A 44 -17.59 18.92 16.57
C ARG A 44 -16.15 18.46 16.38
N VAL A 45 -15.93 17.28 15.82
CA VAL A 45 -14.58 16.77 15.52
C VAL A 45 -13.90 17.64 14.47
N ALA A 46 -14.56 17.98 13.38
CA ALA A 46 -14.02 18.83 12.33
C ALA A 46 -13.60 20.20 12.89
N ARG A 47 -14.42 20.81 13.73
CA ARG A 47 -14.13 22.08 14.42
C ARG A 47 -12.92 21.93 15.36
N SER A 48 -12.83 20.85 16.11
CA SER A 48 -11.70 20.56 16.97
C SER A 48 -10.39 20.47 16.19
N LEU A 49 -10.38 19.75 15.08
CA LEU A 49 -9.21 19.63 14.20
C LEU A 49 -8.82 20.98 13.59
N ALA A 50 -9.79 21.78 13.18
CA ALA A 50 -9.53 23.10 12.60
C ALA A 50 -8.91 24.08 13.62
N ASN A 51 -9.32 24.01 14.89
CA ASN A 51 -8.88 24.93 15.93
C ASN A 51 -7.57 24.50 16.63
N ASN A 52 -7.20 23.21 16.52
CA ASN A 52 -6.00 22.68 17.21
C ASN A 52 -4.97 22.21 16.18
N ARG A 53 -4.47 23.13 15.37
CA ARG A 53 -3.40 22.90 14.40
C ARG A 53 -2.03 23.29 14.94
N PRO A 54 -0.96 22.59 14.58
CA PRO A 54 -0.93 21.37 13.78
C PRO A 54 -1.39 20.14 14.57
N PHE A 55 -1.95 19.16 13.87
CA PHE A 55 -2.30 17.86 14.43
C PHE A 55 -1.85 16.73 13.53
N THR A 56 -1.69 15.55 14.11
CA THR A 56 -1.32 14.33 13.40
C THR A 56 -2.51 13.39 13.29
N ILE A 57 -2.68 12.74 12.15
CA ILE A 57 -3.57 11.61 12.00
C ILE A 57 -2.75 10.33 12.14
N ILE A 58 -3.18 9.45 13.03
CA ILE A 58 -2.54 8.16 13.27
C ILE A 58 -3.53 7.05 12.93
N TRP A 59 -3.09 6.07 12.15
CA TRP A 59 -3.88 4.87 11.86
C TRP A 59 -3.00 3.64 11.71
N CYS A 60 -3.65 2.49 11.70
CA CYS A 60 -3.06 1.19 11.44
C CYS A 60 -3.87 0.48 10.36
N MET A 61 -3.90 -0.84 10.40
CA MET A 61 -4.60 -1.66 9.41
C MET A 61 -6.12 -1.45 9.40
N GLY A 62 -6.72 -0.99 10.49
CA GLY A 62 -8.14 -0.64 10.53
C GLY A 62 -8.56 0.43 9.51
N GLY A 63 -7.64 1.33 9.14
CA GLY A 63 -7.87 2.33 8.08
C GLY A 63 -7.53 1.84 6.68
N THR A 64 -6.63 0.87 6.54
CA THR A 64 -6.07 0.47 5.24
C THR A 64 -6.48 -0.92 4.79
N GLN A 65 -6.78 -1.83 5.68
CA GLN A 65 -7.12 -3.22 5.37
C GLN A 65 -8.58 -3.37 4.97
N HIS A 66 -8.99 -2.57 4.01
CA HIS A 66 -10.31 -2.54 3.41
C HIS A 66 -10.21 -2.69 1.90
N HIS A 67 -11.31 -3.11 1.28
CA HIS A 67 -11.43 -3.15 -0.18
C HIS A 67 -11.04 -1.83 -0.85
N ILE A 68 -11.37 -0.72 -0.22
CA ILE A 68 -11.06 0.65 -0.69
C ILE A 68 -10.01 1.37 0.18
N GLY A 69 -9.11 0.64 0.83
CA GLY A 69 -8.12 1.18 1.77
C GLY A 69 -7.26 2.33 1.21
N ASN A 70 -6.96 2.31 -0.08
CA ASN A 70 -6.26 3.41 -0.75
C ASN A 70 -7.05 4.72 -0.67
N ASN A 71 -8.38 4.66 -0.82
CA ASN A 71 -9.22 5.86 -0.75
C ASN A 71 -9.33 6.39 0.68
N ASN A 72 -9.38 5.51 1.67
CA ASN A 72 -9.33 5.93 3.08
C ASN A 72 -8.04 6.69 3.37
N THR A 73 -6.90 6.16 2.95
CA THR A 73 -5.60 6.81 3.13
C THR A 73 -5.54 8.16 2.41
N ARG A 74 -6.07 8.25 1.19
CA ARG A 74 -6.16 9.52 0.46
C ARG A 74 -7.04 10.53 1.18
N ALA A 75 -8.18 10.11 1.75
CA ALA A 75 -9.06 10.99 2.52
C ALA A 75 -8.34 11.57 3.75
N TYR A 76 -7.56 10.78 4.48
CA TYR A 76 -6.74 11.27 5.59
C TYR A 76 -5.72 12.31 5.13
N CYS A 77 -5.03 12.06 4.02
CA CYS A 77 -4.08 13.01 3.46
C CYS A 77 -4.76 14.29 2.96
N ILE A 78 -5.94 14.21 2.36
CA ILE A 78 -6.72 15.37 1.91
C ILE A 78 -7.09 16.27 3.11
N MET A 79 -7.51 15.69 4.23
CA MET A 79 -7.79 16.48 5.44
C MET A 79 -6.53 17.22 5.94
N GLN A 80 -5.38 16.56 5.95
CA GLN A 80 -4.11 17.16 6.33
C GLN A 80 -3.71 18.31 5.40
N LEU A 81 -3.91 18.16 4.11
CA LEU A 81 -3.65 19.19 3.10
C LEU A 81 -4.63 20.36 3.24
N ALA A 82 -5.91 20.08 3.43
CA ALA A 82 -6.94 21.12 3.59
C ALA A 82 -6.69 22.02 4.79
N LEU A 83 -6.13 21.46 5.87
CA LEU A 83 -5.85 22.19 7.11
C LEU A 83 -4.38 22.67 7.21
N GLY A 84 -3.57 22.46 6.18
CA GLY A 84 -2.20 22.96 6.11
C GLY A 84 -1.26 22.35 7.15
N ASN A 85 -1.43 21.07 7.48
CA ASN A 85 -0.66 20.38 8.51
C ASN A 85 0.61 19.69 7.99
N ILE A 86 0.70 19.41 6.70
CA ILE A 86 1.86 18.71 6.15
C ILE A 86 3.08 19.64 6.09
N GLY A 87 4.22 19.15 6.53
CA GLY A 87 5.46 19.91 6.59
C GLY A 87 5.60 20.77 7.86
N LYS A 88 4.73 20.57 8.85
CA LYS A 88 4.81 21.24 10.16
C LYS A 88 5.15 20.21 11.25
N ALA A 89 6.04 20.58 12.16
CA ALA A 89 6.35 19.75 13.32
C ALA A 89 5.07 19.48 14.14
N GLY A 90 4.80 18.20 14.45
CA GLY A 90 3.56 17.76 15.10
C GLY A 90 2.36 17.58 14.17
N GLY A 91 2.51 17.88 12.88
CA GLY A 91 1.50 17.63 11.86
C GLY A 91 1.80 16.39 11.02
N GLY A 92 0.87 16.04 10.16
CA GLY A 92 1.05 15.00 9.13
C GLY A 92 0.29 13.71 9.39
N ALA A 93 0.67 12.70 8.64
CA ALA A 93 0.05 11.38 8.63
C ALA A 93 1.05 10.33 9.10
N ASN A 94 0.70 9.57 10.13
CA ASN A 94 1.56 8.56 10.73
C ASN A 94 0.87 7.20 10.78
N ILE A 95 1.61 6.16 10.41
CA ILE A 95 1.10 4.80 10.34
C ILE A 95 1.86 3.95 11.35
N PHE A 96 1.18 3.50 12.41
CA PHE A 96 1.79 2.60 13.39
C PHE A 96 1.85 1.14 12.93
N ARG A 97 1.20 0.84 11.82
CA ARG A 97 1.12 -0.45 11.15
C ARG A 97 0.39 -1.53 11.93
N GLY A 98 0.95 -2.14 12.94
CA GLY A 98 0.30 -3.16 13.75
C GLY A 98 1.29 -4.07 14.46
N HIS A 99 2.06 -4.85 13.73
CA HIS A 99 3.05 -5.75 14.34
C HIS A 99 4.27 -5.02 14.88
N CYS A 100 4.85 -5.58 15.95
CA CYS A 100 6.10 -5.07 16.52
C CYS A 100 7.20 -5.11 15.46
N ASN A 101 7.85 -3.96 15.27
CA ASN A 101 8.95 -3.77 14.31
C ASN A 101 8.67 -4.22 12.87
N VAL A 102 7.41 -4.14 12.41
CA VAL A 102 7.09 -4.44 11.01
C VAL A 102 7.79 -3.47 10.04
N GLN A 103 8.09 -2.25 10.47
CA GLN A 103 8.87 -1.30 9.68
C GLN A 103 10.30 -1.75 9.52
N GLY A 104 10.96 -2.19 10.59
CA GLY A 104 12.30 -2.77 10.50
C GLY A 104 12.34 -4.04 9.65
N ALA A 105 11.33 -4.90 9.74
CA ALA A 105 11.20 -6.02 8.83
C ALA A 105 11.12 -5.58 7.36
N THR A 106 10.35 -4.52 7.07
CA THR A 106 10.25 -3.96 5.73
C THR A 106 11.58 -3.33 5.26
N ASP A 107 12.33 -2.71 6.17
CA ASP A 107 13.68 -2.17 5.87
C ASP A 107 14.65 -3.26 5.41
N VAL A 108 14.54 -4.46 5.95
CA VAL A 108 15.35 -5.62 5.54
C VAL A 108 14.92 -6.18 4.17
N GLY A 109 13.69 -5.89 3.73
CA GLY A 109 13.20 -6.23 2.41
C GLY A 109 12.71 -7.66 2.19
N PRO A 110 12.05 -8.34 3.17
CA PRO A 110 11.48 -9.67 2.95
C PRO A 110 10.16 -9.58 2.14
N ASN A 111 10.21 -8.86 1.04
CA ASN A 111 9.08 -8.63 0.14
C ASN A 111 9.47 -8.98 -1.29
N CYS A 112 8.52 -9.51 -2.05
CA CYS A 112 8.77 -9.91 -3.44
C CYS A 112 9.04 -8.74 -4.41
N HIS A 113 8.79 -7.51 -4.01
CA HIS A 113 8.86 -6.32 -4.87
C HIS A 113 9.84 -5.26 -4.39
N THR A 114 10.60 -5.54 -3.34
CA THR A 114 11.60 -4.60 -2.81
C THR A 114 12.91 -5.31 -2.45
N LEU A 115 14.00 -4.60 -2.63
CA LEU A 115 15.30 -4.89 -2.03
C LEU A 115 15.42 -4.17 -0.68
N PRO A 116 16.38 -4.54 0.17
CA PRO A 116 16.60 -3.87 1.46
C PRO A 116 16.67 -2.35 1.33
N GLY A 117 16.22 -1.63 2.36
CA GLY A 117 16.20 -0.16 2.35
C GLY A 117 15.16 0.46 1.41
N TYR A 118 14.07 -0.26 1.12
CA TYR A 118 12.99 0.17 0.22
C TYR A 118 13.43 0.38 -1.24
N TYR A 119 14.55 -0.17 -1.64
CA TYR A 119 14.93 -0.15 -3.05
C TYR A 119 13.93 -0.97 -3.87
N GLY A 120 13.51 -0.42 -5.00
CA GLY A 120 12.72 -1.18 -5.97
C GLY A 120 13.56 -2.18 -6.76
N LEU A 121 12.94 -2.86 -7.71
CA LEU A 121 13.58 -3.90 -8.54
C LEU A 121 14.20 -3.34 -9.83
N SER A 122 14.68 -2.09 -9.83
CA SER A 122 15.39 -1.52 -10.97
C SER A 122 16.80 -2.10 -11.10
N GLU A 123 17.34 -2.09 -12.31
CA GLU A 123 18.72 -2.53 -12.55
C GLU A 123 19.72 -1.79 -11.66
N GLY A 124 19.57 -0.48 -11.50
CA GLY A 124 20.43 0.32 -10.64
C GLY A 124 20.38 -0.10 -9.17
N ALA A 125 19.20 -0.49 -8.67
CA ALA A 125 19.05 -1.02 -7.32
C ALA A 125 19.74 -2.38 -7.16
N TRP A 126 19.59 -3.28 -8.12
CA TRP A 126 20.29 -4.57 -8.12
C TRP A 126 21.81 -4.41 -8.18
N ARG A 127 22.33 -3.52 -9.02
CA ARG A 127 23.78 -3.22 -9.08
C ARG A 127 24.30 -2.61 -7.79
N HIS A 128 23.50 -1.77 -7.12
CA HIS A 128 23.85 -1.23 -5.80
C HIS A 128 23.99 -2.34 -4.78
N TRP A 129 22.99 -3.20 -4.68
CA TRP A 129 22.97 -4.27 -3.69
C TRP A 129 23.98 -5.39 -4.01
N ALA A 130 24.24 -5.70 -5.27
CA ALA A 130 25.32 -6.60 -5.66
C ALA A 130 26.67 -6.14 -5.09
N ARG A 131 26.97 -4.84 -5.18
CA ARG A 131 28.18 -4.27 -4.55
C ARG A 131 28.17 -4.36 -3.04
N VAL A 132 27.04 -4.09 -2.40
CA VAL A 132 26.92 -4.15 -0.93
C VAL A 132 27.10 -5.58 -0.43
N TRP A 133 26.60 -6.54 -1.16
CA TRP A 133 26.73 -7.97 -0.82
C TRP A 133 28.06 -8.60 -1.27
N ASP A 134 28.91 -7.83 -1.94
CA ASP A 134 30.16 -8.32 -2.53
C ASP A 134 29.92 -9.50 -3.49
N VAL A 135 28.91 -9.38 -4.34
CA VAL A 135 28.52 -10.40 -5.32
C VAL A 135 28.62 -9.79 -6.73
N ASP A 136 29.15 -10.57 -7.65
CA ASP A 136 29.19 -10.16 -9.07
C ASP A 136 27.76 -9.98 -9.61
N TYR A 137 27.51 -8.86 -10.25
CA TYR A 137 26.18 -8.54 -10.75
C TYR A 137 25.72 -9.49 -11.86
N ASP A 138 26.61 -9.88 -12.77
CA ASP A 138 26.25 -10.76 -13.88
C ASP A 138 25.99 -12.19 -13.38
N TYR A 139 26.72 -12.63 -12.35
CA TYR A 139 26.40 -13.86 -11.64
C TYR A 139 25.01 -13.79 -11.02
N LEU A 140 24.69 -12.70 -10.30
CA LEU A 140 23.39 -12.52 -9.68
C LEU A 140 22.28 -12.49 -10.75
N LYS A 141 22.48 -11.72 -11.79
CA LYS A 141 21.55 -11.66 -12.93
C LYS A 141 21.30 -13.02 -13.55
N GLY A 142 22.34 -13.81 -13.79
CA GLY A 142 22.23 -15.15 -14.36
C GLY A 142 21.44 -16.14 -13.52
N ARG A 143 21.25 -15.87 -12.21
CA ARG A 143 20.40 -16.70 -11.34
C ARG A 143 18.91 -16.45 -11.54
N PHE A 144 18.53 -15.24 -11.94
CA PHE A 144 17.14 -14.83 -12.12
C PHE A 144 16.73 -14.74 -13.59
N ASP A 145 17.67 -14.39 -14.43
CA ASP A 145 17.47 -14.20 -15.87
C ASP A 145 17.68 -15.55 -16.59
N SER A 146 16.98 -16.57 -16.13
CA SER A 146 16.94 -17.80 -16.87
C SER A 146 16.22 -17.52 -18.17
N ALA A 147 16.91 -17.72 -19.28
CA ALA A 147 16.52 -17.75 -20.68
C ALA A 147 15.08 -17.28 -21.01
N GLU A 148 14.94 -16.57 -22.09
CA GLU A 148 13.66 -16.13 -22.67
C GLU A 148 12.55 -17.15 -22.41
N TYR A 149 11.60 -16.71 -21.62
CA TYR A 149 10.55 -17.56 -21.13
C TYR A 149 9.25 -17.22 -21.84
N ASP A 150 8.70 -18.19 -22.51
CA ASP A 150 7.46 -18.05 -23.26
C ASP A 150 6.31 -18.63 -22.43
N ALA A 151 5.58 -17.78 -21.71
CA ALA A 151 4.39 -18.18 -20.98
C ALA A 151 3.16 -17.84 -21.83
N GLY A 152 2.54 -18.84 -22.43
CA GLY A 152 1.23 -18.67 -23.04
C GLY A 152 1.15 -17.62 -24.16
N GLY A 153 2.23 -17.38 -24.90
CA GLY A 153 2.26 -16.46 -26.03
C GLY A 153 2.85 -15.08 -25.77
N GLY A 154 3.61 -14.88 -24.71
CA GLY A 154 4.32 -13.62 -24.44
C GLY A 154 5.65 -13.80 -23.74
N LYS A 155 6.64 -12.95 -24.05
CA LYS A 155 7.89 -12.89 -23.30
C LYS A 155 7.63 -12.39 -21.88
N MET A 156 7.96 -13.18 -20.89
CA MET A 156 7.92 -12.71 -19.50
C MET A 156 9.13 -11.83 -19.18
N SER A 157 8.86 -10.80 -18.41
CA SER A 157 9.93 -10.01 -17.79
C SER A 157 10.73 -10.85 -16.81
N SER A 158 12.02 -10.57 -16.70
CA SER A 158 12.88 -11.22 -15.70
C SER A 158 12.29 -11.13 -14.28
N PRO A 159 12.36 -12.20 -13.47
CA PRO A 159 11.99 -12.15 -12.05
C PRO A 159 12.68 -11.04 -11.25
N MET A 160 13.79 -10.50 -11.73
CA MET A 160 14.43 -9.33 -11.14
C MET A 160 13.62 -8.04 -11.30
N ASN A 161 12.69 -7.98 -12.24
CA ASN A 161 11.95 -6.76 -12.60
C ASN A 161 10.46 -6.83 -12.27
N ILE A 162 9.94 -7.99 -11.90
CA ILE A 162 8.54 -8.20 -11.61
C ILE A 162 8.32 -8.53 -10.15
N ALA A 163 7.29 -7.92 -9.57
CA ALA A 163 6.75 -8.35 -8.29
C ALA A 163 6.14 -9.74 -8.47
N GLY A 164 6.28 -10.57 -7.46
CA GLY A 164 5.64 -11.88 -7.46
C GLY A 164 4.11 -11.79 -7.48
N MET A 165 3.48 -12.92 -7.22
CA MET A 165 2.03 -13.06 -7.22
C MET A 165 1.42 -12.35 -5.98
N PRO A 166 0.32 -11.60 -6.12
CA PRO A 166 -0.35 -11.00 -4.97
C PRO A 166 -0.94 -12.07 -4.04
N VAL A 167 -1.05 -11.72 -2.76
CA VAL A 167 -1.59 -12.62 -1.72
C VAL A 167 -2.95 -13.23 -2.08
N SER A 168 -3.79 -12.50 -2.78
CA SER A 168 -5.10 -12.99 -3.24
C SER A 168 -5.04 -14.08 -4.31
N ARG A 169 -3.89 -14.28 -4.94
CA ARG A 169 -3.72 -15.18 -6.09
C ARG A 169 -2.64 -16.26 -5.94
N TRP A 170 -1.93 -16.32 -4.82
CA TRP A 170 -0.87 -17.30 -4.66
C TRP A 170 -1.35 -18.76 -4.74
N ILE A 171 -2.63 -19.00 -4.38
CA ILE A 171 -3.26 -20.32 -4.51
C ILE A 171 -3.43 -20.72 -5.99
N ASP A 172 -3.73 -19.75 -6.84
CA ASP A 172 -3.78 -19.98 -8.30
C ASP A 172 -2.43 -20.48 -8.81
N GLY A 173 -1.33 -19.99 -8.22
CA GLY A 173 0.02 -20.46 -8.52
C GLY A 173 0.28 -21.93 -8.20
N ILE A 174 -0.60 -22.59 -7.45
CA ILE A 174 -0.56 -24.02 -7.16
C ILE A 174 -1.55 -24.79 -8.04
N LEU A 175 -2.81 -24.31 -8.10
CA LEU A 175 -3.93 -25.05 -8.67
C LEU A 175 -4.14 -24.81 -10.17
N GLU A 176 -3.77 -23.64 -10.70
CA GLU A 176 -4.00 -23.28 -12.09
C GLU A 176 -2.97 -23.90 -13.04
N ASP A 177 -3.37 -24.12 -14.28
CA ASP A 177 -2.44 -24.47 -15.35
C ASP A 177 -1.44 -23.33 -15.55
N PRO A 178 -0.11 -23.60 -15.61
CA PRO A 178 0.91 -22.58 -15.87
C PRO A 178 0.64 -21.72 -17.10
N ALA A 179 -0.03 -22.28 -18.11
CA ALA A 179 -0.42 -21.52 -19.31
C ALA A 179 -1.40 -20.38 -19.04
N ASN A 180 -2.15 -20.46 -17.95
CA ASN A 180 -3.10 -19.43 -17.50
C ASN A 180 -2.46 -18.39 -16.57
N LEU A 181 -1.22 -18.63 -16.16
CA LEU A 181 -0.49 -17.80 -15.23
C LEU A 181 0.69 -17.11 -15.94
N SER A 182 0.95 -15.88 -15.57
CA SER A 182 2.14 -15.17 -16.03
C SER A 182 3.37 -15.58 -15.22
N GLN A 183 3.59 -16.89 -15.05
CA GLN A 183 4.77 -17.42 -14.34
C GLN A 183 5.26 -18.71 -15.03
N ARG A 184 6.54 -19.00 -14.83
CA ARG A 184 7.22 -20.10 -15.51
C ARG A 184 6.80 -21.48 -15.02
N ASP A 185 6.71 -21.63 -13.73
CA ASP A 185 6.44 -22.90 -13.05
C ASP A 185 5.38 -22.70 -11.98
N ASN A 186 4.59 -23.71 -11.70
CA ASN A 186 3.69 -23.71 -10.57
C ASN A 186 4.48 -23.72 -9.26
N THR A 187 3.87 -23.15 -8.23
CA THR A 187 4.41 -23.22 -6.86
C THR A 187 4.34 -24.67 -6.39
N ARG A 188 5.47 -25.27 -6.04
CA ARG A 188 5.57 -26.66 -5.59
C ARG A 188 5.77 -26.81 -4.10
N ALA A 189 6.19 -25.75 -3.42
CA ALA A 189 6.39 -25.72 -1.98
C ALA A 189 6.13 -24.34 -1.44
N VAL A 190 5.46 -24.25 -0.30
CA VAL A 190 5.19 -23.00 0.41
C VAL A 190 5.64 -23.18 1.84
N PHE A 191 6.41 -22.22 2.33
CA PHE A 191 6.84 -22.16 3.72
C PHE A 191 6.07 -21.08 4.46
N PHE A 192 5.31 -21.47 5.47
CA PHE A 192 4.54 -20.57 6.31
C PHE A 192 5.23 -20.35 7.66
N GLN A 193 5.44 -19.10 8.00
CA GLN A 193 5.97 -18.72 9.31
C GLN A 193 5.12 -17.61 9.93
N GLY A 194 4.48 -17.90 11.07
CA GLY A 194 3.69 -16.92 11.78
C GLY A 194 2.49 -16.39 10.99
N HIS A 195 1.88 -17.22 10.15
CA HIS A 195 0.80 -16.84 9.23
C HIS A 195 -0.46 -17.66 9.45
N ALA A 196 -1.60 -17.00 9.57
CA ALA A 196 -2.90 -17.64 9.70
C ALA A 196 -3.52 -17.92 8.32
N VAL A 197 -3.06 -18.95 7.68
CA VAL A 197 -3.34 -19.26 6.27
C VAL A 197 -4.84 -19.34 5.97
N ASN A 198 -5.60 -20.06 6.82
CA ASN A 198 -7.04 -20.30 6.61
C ASN A 198 -7.91 -19.06 6.71
N SER A 199 -7.46 -18.02 7.42
CA SER A 199 -8.29 -16.87 7.75
C SER A 199 -7.98 -15.63 6.92
N GLN A 200 -6.94 -15.68 6.09
CA GLN A 200 -6.49 -14.49 5.38
C GLN A 200 -6.90 -14.44 3.92
N THR A 201 -6.92 -15.57 3.22
CA THR A 201 -7.19 -15.58 1.80
C THR A 201 -7.77 -16.92 1.35
N ARG A 202 -8.93 -16.91 0.70
CA ARG A 202 -9.50 -18.05 -0.01
C ARG A 202 -9.39 -19.38 0.76
N GLY A 203 -9.78 -19.38 2.04
CA GLY A 203 -9.64 -20.54 2.93
C GLY A 203 -10.15 -21.87 2.39
N PRO A 204 -11.28 -21.93 1.67
CA PRO A 204 -11.75 -23.17 1.02
C PRO A 204 -10.74 -23.74 0.00
N ASP A 205 -10.21 -22.89 -0.86
CA ASP A 205 -9.28 -23.30 -1.93
C ASP A 205 -7.92 -23.73 -1.37
N MET A 206 -7.56 -23.24 -0.19
CA MET A 206 -6.36 -23.63 0.54
C MET A 206 -6.32 -25.12 0.94
N LYS A 207 -7.47 -25.75 1.06
CA LYS A 207 -7.53 -27.18 1.41
C LYS A 207 -7.27 -28.06 0.20
N GLU A 208 -7.45 -27.53 -0.97
CA GLU A 208 -7.20 -28.19 -2.23
C GLU A 208 -5.75 -28.03 -2.66
N ALA A 209 -5.19 -26.84 -2.42
CA ALA A 209 -3.80 -26.52 -2.73
C ALA A 209 -2.79 -27.21 -1.79
#